data_f8eac65020a6fd5148bb90d94966c0a0
#
_entry.id   f8eac65020a6fd5148bb90d94966c0a0
#
_cell.length_a   1.000
_cell.length_b   1.000
_cell.length_c   1.000
_cell.angle_alpha   90.00
_cell.angle_beta   90.00
_cell.angle_gamma   90.00
#
_symmetry.space_group_name_H-M   'P 1'
#
loop_
_entity.id
_entity.type
_entity.pdbx_description
1 polymer ?
#
loop_
_entity_poly.entity_id
_entity_poly.type
_entity_poly.pdbx_seq_one_letter_code
_entity_poly.pdbx_strand_id
1 'polypeptide(L)'
;MFKILYLLIGLIAFGAVASGVYKVSDYYANVIETNLIREAKLYDAHGHHWQISELNEKIGIIYFGYTSCPDICPNALNNLSITLANMGEDSKIFQPIFVSVDPNRDTSEVIEEYTKHFGDNILGLTGTDTQLKVFSWIFGASYSLRTSEGKNQEYIVDH
;
A
#
# COMPACT_ATOMS: atom_id res chain seq x y z
N MET A 1 6.04 58.76 -1.37
CA MET A 1 5.23 57.99 -2.36
C MET A 1 6.04 56.85 -3.01
N PHE A 2 7.21 57.08 -3.57
CA PHE A 2 8.01 56.05 -4.27
C PHE A 2 8.42 54.84 -3.38
N LYS A 3 8.78 55.06 -2.10
CA LYS A 3 9.18 53.95 -1.19
C LYS A 3 8.09 52.92 -0.95
N ILE A 4 6.83 53.35 -0.87
CA ILE A 4 5.69 52.45 -0.71
C ILE A 4 5.44 51.63 -1.98
N LEU A 5 5.62 52.26 -3.16
CA LEU A 5 5.48 51.56 -4.43
C LEU A 5 6.52 50.44 -4.60
N TYR A 6 7.79 50.68 -4.22
CA TYR A 6 8.81 49.62 -4.27
C TYR A 6 8.56 48.49 -3.30
N LEU A 7 8.00 48.79 -2.10
CA LEU A 7 7.61 47.74 -1.16
C LEU A 7 6.45 46.87 -1.70
N LEU A 8 5.47 47.48 -2.32
CA LEU A 8 4.35 46.76 -2.94
C LEU A 8 4.80 45.88 -4.11
N ILE A 9 5.67 46.39 -4.98
CA ILE A 9 6.25 45.62 -6.09
C ILE A 9 7.09 44.45 -5.54
N GLY A 10 7.88 44.67 -4.49
CA GLY A 10 8.67 43.63 -3.86
C GLY A 10 7.80 42.53 -3.24
N LEU A 11 6.69 42.88 -2.59
CA LEU A 11 5.72 41.92 -2.01
C LEU A 11 5.02 41.08 -3.10
N ILE A 12 4.61 41.72 -4.21
CA ILE A 12 3.99 41.04 -5.35
C ILE A 12 4.99 40.08 -6.01
N ALA A 13 6.22 40.51 -6.23
CA ALA A 13 7.26 39.69 -6.81
C ALA A 13 7.60 38.49 -5.91
N PHE A 14 7.71 38.71 -4.60
CA PHE A 14 7.96 37.65 -3.64
C PHE A 14 6.79 36.63 -3.59
N GLY A 15 5.54 37.10 -3.61
CA GLY A 15 4.36 36.25 -3.67
C GLY A 15 4.31 35.41 -4.96
N ALA A 16 4.67 36.00 -6.11
CA ALA A 16 4.73 35.29 -7.38
C ALA A 16 5.81 34.18 -7.39
N VAL A 17 7.01 34.51 -6.87
CA VAL A 17 8.10 33.53 -6.75
C VAL A 17 7.73 32.42 -5.78
N ALA A 18 7.19 32.75 -4.61
CA ALA A 18 6.76 31.76 -3.62
C ALA A 18 5.68 30.83 -4.17
N SER A 19 4.69 31.36 -4.89
CA SER A 19 3.65 30.54 -5.52
C SER A 19 4.19 29.66 -6.65
N GLY A 20 5.17 30.15 -7.40
CA GLY A 20 5.86 29.38 -8.44
C GLY A 20 6.64 28.20 -7.84
N VAL A 21 7.42 28.45 -6.80
CA VAL A 21 8.17 27.41 -6.08
C VAL A 21 7.23 26.37 -5.49
N TYR A 22 6.12 26.79 -4.90
CA TYR A 22 5.12 25.88 -4.34
C TYR A 22 4.51 24.95 -5.41
N LYS A 23 4.09 25.51 -6.55
CA LYS A 23 3.54 24.72 -7.66
C LYS A 23 4.55 23.74 -8.25
N VAL A 24 5.81 24.15 -8.36
CA VAL A 24 6.89 23.30 -8.87
C VAL A 24 7.15 22.14 -7.89
N SER A 25 7.23 22.45 -6.58
CA SER A 25 7.39 21.43 -5.53
C SER A 25 6.25 20.41 -5.54
N ASP A 26 5.02 20.89 -5.65
CA ASP A 26 3.81 20.05 -5.67
C ASP A 26 3.78 19.16 -6.94
N TYR A 27 4.16 19.71 -8.08
CA TYR A 27 4.29 18.95 -9.32
C TYR A 27 5.32 17.83 -9.21
N TYR A 28 6.52 18.11 -8.68
CA TYR A 28 7.55 17.07 -8.52
C TYR A 28 7.16 16.03 -7.48
N ALA A 29 6.52 16.41 -6.37
CA ALA A 29 6.01 15.47 -5.38
C ALA A 29 5.01 14.50 -6.02
N ASN A 30 4.04 15.00 -6.76
CA ASN A 30 3.05 14.19 -7.47
C ASN A 30 3.68 13.26 -8.53
N VAL A 31 4.67 13.76 -9.29
CA VAL A 31 5.37 12.95 -10.31
C VAL A 31 6.19 11.84 -9.66
N ILE A 32 6.88 12.11 -8.56
CA ILE A 32 7.67 11.11 -7.83
C ILE A 32 6.72 10.05 -7.24
N GLU A 33 5.65 10.45 -6.58
CA GLU A 33 4.66 9.54 -5.99
C GLU A 33 4.02 8.65 -7.06
N THR A 34 3.59 9.22 -8.18
CA THR A 34 2.99 8.47 -9.29
C THR A 34 3.98 7.45 -9.88
N ASN A 35 5.25 7.81 -10.02
CA ASN A 35 6.26 6.89 -10.53
C ASN A 35 6.58 5.77 -9.53
N LEU A 36 6.67 6.09 -8.23
CA LEU A 36 6.88 5.09 -7.18
C LEU A 36 5.73 4.08 -7.14
N ILE A 37 4.48 4.54 -7.21
CA ILE A 37 3.29 3.68 -7.26
C ILE A 37 3.35 2.77 -8.50
N ARG A 38 3.74 3.31 -9.65
CA ARG A 38 3.84 2.53 -10.89
C ARG A 38 4.95 1.49 -10.84
N GLU A 39 6.07 1.78 -10.18
CA GLU A 39 7.23 0.89 -10.08
C GLU A 39 7.16 -0.07 -8.90
N ALA A 40 6.28 0.16 -7.93
CA ALA A 40 6.05 -0.74 -6.81
C ALA A 40 5.42 -2.05 -7.30
N LYS A 41 6.26 -3.02 -7.66
CA LYS A 41 5.87 -4.33 -8.15
C LYS A 41 5.92 -5.34 -7.03
N LEU A 42 4.82 -6.07 -6.86
CA LEU A 42 4.75 -7.24 -5.99
C LEU A 42 4.63 -8.49 -6.85
N TYR A 43 4.56 -9.65 -6.23
CA TYR A 43 4.42 -10.93 -6.91
C TYR A 43 3.13 -11.61 -6.44
N ASP A 44 2.42 -12.21 -7.38
CA ASP A 44 1.30 -13.12 -7.09
C ASP A 44 1.81 -14.55 -6.78
N ALA A 45 0.87 -15.45 -6.53
CA ALA A 45 1.14 -16.85 -6.23
C ALA A 45 1.88 -17.61 -7.36
N HIS A 46 1.81 -17.12 -8.58
CA HIS A 46 2.44 -17.72 -9.75
C HIS A 46 3.79 -17.07 -10.10
N GLY A 47 4.25 -16.12 -9.26
CA GLY A 47 5.47 -15.36 -9.49
C GLY A 47 5.33 -14.28 -10.56
N HIS A 48 4.12 -13.97 -11.00
CA HIS A 48 3.89 -12.87 -11.93
C HIS A 48 4.02 -11.54 -11.20
N HIS A 49 4.63 -10.57 -11.84
CA HIS A 49 4.68 -9.22 -11.33
C HIS A 49 3.29 -8.59 -11.38
N TRP A 50 2.85 -8.09 -10.24
CA TRP A 50 1.63 -7.34 -10.11
C TRP A 50 1.93 -5.86 -9.78
N GLN A 51 1.15 -4.97 -10.34
CA GLN A 51 1.23 -3.53 -10.11
C GLN A 51 -0.17 -2.91 -10.07
N ILE A 52 -0.29 -1.75 -9.46
CA ILE A 52 -1.58 -1.05 -9.25
C ILE A 52 -2.39 -0.86 -10.53
N SER A 53 -1.74 -0.68 -11.68
CA SER A 53 -2.43 -0.54 -12.96
C SER A 53 -3.24 -1.78 -13.37
N GLU A 54 -2.98 -2.93 -12.76
CA GLU A 54 -3.72 -4.18 -13.02
C GLU A 54 -5.09 -4.24 -12.34
N LEU A 55 -5.41 -3.25 -11.50
CA LEU A 55 -6.75 -3.09 -10.95
C LEU A 55 -7.82 -2.88 -12.04
N ASN A 56 -7.45 -2.37 -13.22
CA ASN A 56 -8.35 -2.23 -14.37
C ASN A 56 -9.71 -1.61 -13.99
N GLU A 57 -9.67 -0.39 -13.47
CA GLU A 57 -10.85 0.39 -13.02
C GLU A 57 -11.55 -0.14 -11.74
N LYS A 58 -11.09 -1.25 -11.16
CA LYS A 58 -11.58 -1.71 -9.86
C LYS A 58 -11.00 -0.91 -8.71
N ILE A 59 -11.74 -0.88 -7.61
CA ILE A 59 -11.29 -0.30 -6.35
C ILE A 59 -10.53 -1.39 -5.58
N GLY A 60 -9.22 -1.19 -5.38
CA GLY A 60 -8.39 -2.09 -4.57
C GLY A 60 -8.68 -1.92 -3.09
N ILE A 61 -8.98 -3.01 -2.39
CA ILE A 61 -9.04 -3.05 -0.92
C ILE A 61 -7.78 -3.78 -0.46
N ILE A 62 -6.78 -3.03 -0.02
CA ILE A 62 -5.47 -3.58 0.35
C ILE A 62 -5.42 -3.81 1.86
N TYR A 63 -5.12 -5.03 2.25
CA TYR A 63 -4.88 -5.43 3.63
C TYR A 63 -3.46 -5.95 3.79
N PHE A 64 -2.67 -5.29 4.63
CA PHE A 64 -1.32 -5.74 4.99
C PHE A 64 -1.39 -6.70 6.17
N GLY A 65 -0.73 -7.84 6.07
CA GLY A 65 -0.76 -8.85 7.12
C GLY A 65 0.29 -9.92 6.92
N TYR A 66 0.14 -11.06 7.59
CA TYR A 66 0.97 -12.25 7.41
C TYR A 66 0.19 -13.51 7.75
N THR A 67 0.52 -14.65 7.14
CA THR A 67 -0.30 -15.86 7.23
C THR A 67 -0.28 -16.51 8.62
N SER A 68 0.84 -16.36 9.34
CA SER A 68 1.01 -16.88 10.70
C SER A 68 0.41 -15.98 11.80
N CYS A 69 -0.36 -14.95 11.43
CA CYS A 69 -1.08 -14.11 12.38
C CYS A 69 -2.22 -14.91 13.04
N PRO A 70 -2.24 -15.04 14.40
CA PRO A 70 -3.16 -15.98 15.04
C PRO A 70 -4.60 -15.49 15.13
N ASP A 71 -4.88 -14.19 14.99
CA ASP A 71 -6.20 -13.63 15.32
C ASP A 71 -6.63 -12.51 14.35
N ILE A 72 -5.95 -11.39 14.30
CA ILE A 72 -6.44 -10.18 13.64
C ILE A 72 -6.57 -10.37 12.12
N CYS A 73 -5.55 -10.97 11.46
CA CYS A 73 -5.55 -11.14 10.01
C CYS A 73 -6.68 -12.06 9.51
N PRO A 74 -6.87 -13.27 10.07
CA PRO A 74 -7.97 -14.12 9.60
C PRO A 74 -9.34 -13.49 9.88
N ASN A 75 -9.53 -12.81 11.01
CA ASN A 75 -10.78 -12.12 11.31
C ASN A 75 -11.07 -10.98 10.33
N ALA A 76 -10.05 -10.20 9.97
CA ALA A 76 -10.21 -9.10 9.01
C ALA A 76 -10.59 -9.62 7.61
N LEU A 77 -9.91 -10.66 7.12
CA LEU A 77 -10.20 -11.26 5.82
C LEU A 77 -11.58 -11.93 5.78
N ASN A 78 -11.97 -12.60 6.86
CA ASN A 78 -13.30 -13.20 6.97
C ASN A 78 -14.40 -12.13 6.94
N ASN A 79 -14.24 -11.03 7.70
CA ASN A 79 -15.18 -9.93 7.68
C ASN A 79 -15.28 -9.26 6.31
N LEU A 80 -14.14 -9.07 5.63
CA LEU A 80 -14.10 -8.54 4.28
C LEU A 80 -14.87 -9.47 3.31
N SER A 81 -14.61 -10.77 3.37
CA SER A 81 -15.27 -11.77 2.54
C SER A 81 -16.80 -11.78 2.74
N ILE A 82 -17.25 -11.80 3.99
CA ILE A 82 -18.68 -11.72 4.31
C ILE A 82 -19.30 -10.41 3.80
N THR A 83 -18.60 -9.31 3.97
CA THR A 83 -19.09 -8.00 3.52
C THR A 83 -19.28 -7.99 2.00
N LEU A 84 -18.27 -8.45 1.26
CA LEU A 84 -18.36 -8.52 -0.20
C LEU A 84 -19.44 -9.49 -0.68
N ALA A 85 -19.60 -10.62 -0.01
CA ALA A 85 -20.67 -11.56 -0.33
C ALA A 85 -22.07 -10.96 -0.12
N ASN A 86 -22.27 -10.17 0.95
CA ASN A 86 -23.52 -9.49 1.23
C ASN A 86 -23.84 -8.36 0.22
N MET A 87 -22.82 -7.78 -0.43
CA MET A 87 -22.99 -6.77 -1.49
C MET A 87 -23.45 -7.39 -2.82
N GLY A 88 -23.30 -8.70 -3.03
CA GLY A 88 -23.70 -9.38 -4.25
C GLY A 88 -22.99 -8.80 -5.49
N GLU A 89 -23.79 -8.41 -6.52
CA GLU A 89 -23.24 -7.87 -7.78
C GLU A 89 -22.43 -6.59 -7.60
N ASP A 90 -22.77 -5.75 -6.62
CA ASP A 90 -22.06 -4.51 -6.34
C ASP A 90 -20.63 -4.74 -5.86
N SER A 91 -20.32 -5.95 -5.36
CA SER A 91 -18.96 -6.31 -4.95
C SER A 91 -17.98 -6.43 -6.10
N LYS A 92 -18.44 -6.57 -7.34
CA LYS A 92 -17.57 -6.78 -8.53
C LYS A 92 -16.66 -5.60 -8.85
N ILE A 93 -17.00 -4.41 -8.37
CA ILE A 93 -16.16 -3.21 -8.54
C ILE A 93 -14.94 -3.22 -7.60
N PHE A 94 -14.92 -4.11 -6.61
CA PHE A 94 -13.82 -4.21 -5.66
C PHE A 94 -12.87 -5.36 -6.02
N GLN A 95 -11.59 -5.12 -5.78
CA GLN A 95 -10.55 -6.16 -5.80
C GLN A 95 -9.93 -6.24 -4.41
N PRO A 96 -10.30 -7.23 -3.59
CA PRO A 96 -9.62 -7.47 -2.33
C PRO A 96 -8.21 -8.00 -2.58
N ILE A 97 -7.25 -7.45 -1.85
CA ILE A 97 -5.82 -7.76 -1.98
C ILE A 97 -5.24 -7.96 -0.59
N PHE A 98 -4.67 -9.13 -0.35
CA PHE A 98 -3.87 -9.42 0.82
C PHE A 98 -2.39 -9.29 0.47
N VAL A 99 -1.68 -8.40 1.14
CA VAL A 99 -0.24 -8.21 0.97
C VAL A 99 0.48 -8.77 2.20
N SER A 100 1.18 -9.89 2.03
CA SER A 100 2.01 -10.39 3.12
C SER A 100 3.26 -9.53 3.28
N VAL A 101 3.50 -9.09 4.52
CA VAL A 101 4.70 -8.33 4.93
C VAL A 101 5.75 -9.22 5.59
N ASP A 102 5.63 -10.54 5.44
CA ASP A 102 6.54 -11.53 5.99
C ASP A 102 7.09 -12.48 4.91
N PRO A 103 7.90 -11.99 3.98
CA PRO A 103 8.36 -12.77 2.84
C PRO A 103 9.25 -13.95 3.20
N ASN A 104 9.74 -14.02 4.45
CA ASN A 104 10.59 -15.13 4.89
C ASN A 104 9.78 -16.39 5.22
N ARG A 105 8.54 -16.24 5.68
CA ARG A 105 7.64 -17.36 6.02
C ARG A 105 6.54 -17.56 5.00
N ASP A 106 6.08 -16.48 4.38
CA ASP A 106 4.95 -16.46 3.48
C ASP A 106 5.42 -16.51 2.03
N THR A 107 5.62 -17.72 1.51
CA THR A 107 5.86 -17.90 0.07
C THR A 107 4.58 -17.60 -0.71
N SER A 108 4.70 -17.39 -2.01
CA SER A 108 3.55 -17.14 -2.89
C SER A 108 2.48 -18.23 -2.78
N GLU A 109 2.90 -19.50 -2.70
CA GLU A 109 2.00 -20.65 -2.58
C GLU A 109 1.28 -20.66 -1.23
N VAL A 110 1.99 -20.34 -0.13
CA VAL A 110 1.40 -20.26 1.22
C VAL A 110 0.35 -19.15 1.28
N ILE A 111 0.62 -18.00 0.66
CA ILE A 111 -0.31 -16.88 0.61
C ILE A 111 -1.55 -17.24 -0.22
N GLU A 112 -1.39 -17.92 -1.35
CA GLU A 112 -2.51 -18.37 -2.18
C GLU A 112 -3.41 -19.35 -1.43
N GLU A 113 -2.83 -20.35 -0.77
CA GLU A 113 -3.58 -21.30 0.05
C GLU A 113 -4.32 -20.56 1.17
N TYR A 114 -3.66 -19.65 1.86
CA TYR A 114 -4.24 -18.85 2.92
C TYR A 114 -5.43 -18.00 2.45
N THR A 115 -5.26 -17.25 1.37
CA THR A 115 -6.32 -16.35 0.86
C THR A 115 -7.53 -17.11 0.34
N LYS A 116 -7.34 -18.28 -0.27
CA LYS A 116 -8.43 -19.16 -0.74
C LYS A 116 -9.39 -19.60 0.37
N HIS A 117 -8.94 -19.69 1.62
CA HIS A 117 -9.81 -19.99 2.74
C HIS A 117 -10.89 -18.92 3.00
N PHE A 118 -10.63 -17.67 2.55
CA PHE A 118 -11.54 -16.55 2.75
C PHE A 118 -12.33 -16.19 1.50
N GLY A 119 -11.86 -16.59 0.31
CA GLY A 119 -12.57 -16.38 -0.95
C GLY A 119 -11.65 -16.41 -2.16
N ASP A 120 -12.15 -16.98 -3.25
CA ASP A 120 -11.38 -17.14 -4.51
C ASP A 120 -11.06 -15.81 -5.20
N ASN A 121 -11.72 -14.73 -4.79
CA ASN A 121 -11.52 -13.39 -5.35
C ASN A 121 -10.46 -12.56 -4.62
N ILE A 122 -9.89 -13.07 -3.53
CA ILE A 122 -8.85 -12.36 -2.77
C ILE A 122 -7.49 -12.62 -3.43
N LEU A 123 -6.90 -11.57 -3.95
CA LEU A 123 -5.56 -11.64 -4.55
C LEU A 123 -4.50 -11.61 -3.46
N GLY A 124 -3.70 -12.67 -3.36
CA GLY A 124 -2.54 -12.74 -2.46
C GLY A 124 -1.28 -12.22 -3.13
N LEU A 125 -0.58 -11.29 -2.50
CA LEU A 125 0.64 -10.69 -2.99
C LEU A 125 1.76 -10.72 -1.95
N THR A 126 2.99 -10.79 -2.41
CA THR A 126 4.20 -10.61 -1.62
C THR A 126 5.29 -9.95 -2.45
N GLY A 127 6.46 -9.75 -1.87
CA GLY A 127 7.62 -9.17 -2.56
C GLY A 127 8.88 -9.31 -1.74
N THR A 128 9.98 -8.75 -2.21
CA THR A 128 11.18 -8.60 -1.40
C THR A 128 10.94 -7.58 -0.27
N ASP A 129 11.73 -7.65 0.79
CA ASP A 129 11.68 -6.66 1.90
C ASP A 129 11.67 -5.22 1.40
N THR A 130 12.49 -4.92 0.39
CA THR A 130 12.56 -3.56 -0.17
C THR A 130 11.26 -3.18 -0.89
N GLN A 131 10.71 -4.08 -1.69
CA GLN A 131 9.45 -3.85 -2.41
C GLN A 131 8.28 -3.66 -1.44
N LEU A 132 8.19 -4.53 -0.43
CA LEU A 132 7.15 -4.46 0.60
C LEU A 132 7.24 -3.16 1.41
N LYS A 133 8.44 -2.71 1.80
CA LYS A 133 8.65 -1.44 2.49
C LYS A 133 8.22 -0.24 1.64
N VAL A 134 8.59 -0.23 0.35
CA VAL A 134 8.18 0.84 -0.57
C VAL A 134 6.66 0.82 -0.76
N PHE A 135 6.10 -0.36 -1.02
CA PHE A 135 4.66 -0.51 -1.25
C PHE A 135 3.85 -0.11 -0.02
N SER A 136 4.21 -0.59 1.18
CA SER A 136 3.51 -0.21 2.42
C SER A 136 3.62 1.29 2.71
N TRP A 137 4.79 1.88 2.49
CA TRP A 137 5.01 3.32 2.68
C TRP A 137 4.09 4.17 1.78
N ILE A 138 3.92 3.79 0.51
CA ILE A 138 3.03 4.47 -0.44
C ILE A 138 1.58 4.53 0.10
N PHE A 139 1.12 3.47 0.76
CA PHE A 139 -0.23 3.39 1.33
C PHE A 139 -0.31 3.85 2.80
N GLY A 140 0.75 4.46 3.32
CA GLY A 140 0.79 4.94 4.71
C GLY A 140 0.79 3.83 5.75
N ALA A 141 1.06 2.59 5.35
CA ALA A 141 1.20 1.45 6.25
C ALA A 141 2.65 1.29 6.72
N SER A 142 2.83 0.87 7.96
CA SER A 142 4.14 0.56 8.52
C SER A 142 4.09 -0.77 9.26
N TYR A 143 5.17 -1.53 9.19
CA TYR A 143 5.29 -2.79 9.92
C TYR A 143 6.73 -2.96 10.45
N SER A 144 6.85 -3.73 11.52
CA SER A 144 8.15 -4.08 12.09
C SER A 144 8.18 -5.53 12.54
N LEU A 145 9.34 -6.16 12.40
CA LEU A 145 9.59 -7.51 12.93
C LEU A 145 10.09 -7.38 14.38
N ARG A 146 9.33 -7.94 15.33
CA ARG A 146 9.75 -8.03 16.74
C ARG A 146 10.15 -9.45 17.03
N THR A 147 11.43 -9.65 17.37
CA THR A 147 11.93 -10.94 17.85
C THR A 147 11.38 -11.18 19.25
N SER A 148 10.67 -12.29 19.46
CA SER A 148 10.34 -12.72 20.82
C SER A 148 11.62 -13.15 21.55
N GLU A 149 11.84 -12.65 22.76
CA GLU A 149 12.90 -13.13 23.63
C GLU A 149 12.58 -14.56 24.10
N GLY A 150 13.02 -15.55 23.33
CA GLY A 150 12.80 -16.96 23.62
C GLY A 150 13.64 -17.90 22.76
N LYS A 151 13.81 -19.17 23.21
CA LYS A 151 14.70 -20.18 22.61
C LYS A 151 14.31 -20.65 21.19
N ASN A 152 13.12 -20.29 20.70
CA ASN A 152 12.68 -20.55 19.33
C ASN A 152 12.58 -19.18 18.66
N GLN A 153 13.40 -18.87 17.71
CA GLN A 153 13.43 -17.63 16.91
C GLN A 153 12.06 -17.26 16.27
N GLU A 154 10.99 -17.33 17.06
CA GLU A 154 9.67 -16.86 16.67
C GLU A 154 9.65 -15.34 16.76
N TYR A 155 9.39 -14.69 15.64
CA TYR A 155 9.15 -13.26 15.61
C TYR A 155 7.70 -12.96 15.28
N ILE A 156 7.21 -11.85 15.79
CA ILE A 156 5.87 -11.32 15.55
C ILE A 156 6.03 -10.14 14.58
N VAL A 157 5.16 -10.06 13.60
CA VAL A 157 5.04 -8.89 12.76
C VAL A 157 4.06 -7.93 13.43
N ASP A 158 4.55 -6.74 13.77
CA ASP A 158 3.75 -5.64 14.30
C ASP A 158 3.42 -4.69 13.15
N HIS A 159 2.13 -4.43 12.91
CA HIS A 159 1.62 -3.67 11.78
C HIS A 159 0.37 -2.85 12.15
#